data_6ae64d60b8467c8d8a869878a681b2f0
#
_entry.id   6ae64d60b8467c8d8a869878a681b2f0
#
_cell.length_a   1.000
_cell.length_b   1.000
_cell.length_c   1.000
_cell.angle_alpha   90.00
_cell.angle_beta   90.00
_cell.angle_gamma   90.00
#
_symmetry.space_group_name_H-M   'P 1'
#
loop_
_entity.id
_entity.type
_entity.pdbx_description
1 polymer ?
#
loop_
_entity_poly.entity_id
_entity_poly.type
_entity_poly.pdbx_seq_one_letter_code
_entity_poly.pdbx_strand_id
1 'polypeptide(L)'
;FKESSAQVQQYANDAYKTAGLSANQYMETVTSFSASLLQSLGGDTAAAAQKADQAITDMSDNANKLGTDMASIQDAYQGFAKQNYTMLDNLKLGYGGTKQEMERLLADAEKFSGIKYDISSYADIVDAIHVVQTEMGITGTTAKEASTTIQGSANAMKSAWSNLITGMSNENLNLDKLVQNVVDSVGTYADNLLPRLQTMLPRFAEGMTQLVNGLVPYVGPAMELLLPSLVQGIGSLVSGIVQALPAAVEAISAVVPMLVEQIAILLPQIVDAGIGIIVALADGIGENLPALVPAAVDAIITVADGLLNHIDTLILAAGKLT
;
A
#
# COMPACT_ATOMS: atom_id res chain seq x y z
N PHE A 1 19.26 -22.20 2.15
CA PHE A 1 18.52 -22.50 0.88
C PHE A 1 19.38 -22.34 -0.39
N LYS A 2 20.70 -22.63 -0.39
CA LYS A 2 21.56 -22.34 -1.55
C LYS A 2 20.99 -22.87 -2.87
N GLU A 3 20.51 -24.11 -2.91
CA GLU A 3 19.95 -24.73 -4.12
C GLU A 3 18.53 -24.28 -4.42
N SER A 4 17.77 -23.83 -3.41
CA SER A 4 16.39 -23.36 -3.54
C SER A 4 16.27 -21.84 -3.39
N SER A 5 17.37 -21.09 -3.56
CA SER A 5 17.37 -19.63 -3.40
C SER A 5 16.42 -18.92 -4.38
N ALA A 6 16.35 -19.41 -5.63
CA ALA A 6 15.43 -18.87 -6.63
C ALA A 6 13.95 -19.08 -6.24
N GLN A 7 13.62 -20.24 -5.65
CA GLN A 7 12.27 -20.53 -5.16
C GLN A 7 11.89 -19.61 -3.98
N VAL A 8 12.79 -19.46 -3.00
CA VAL A 8 12.57 -18.54 -1.87
C VAL A 8 12.42 -17.11 -2.34
N GLN A 9 13.22 -16.67 -3.33
CA GLN A 9 13.10 -15.36 -3.93
C GLN A 9 11.75 -15.17 -4.65
N GLN A 10 11.26 -16.21 -5.31
CA GLN A 10 9.93 -16.17 -5.93
C GLN A 10 8.83 -16.02 -4.88
N TYR A 11 8.87 -16.82 -3.80
CA TYR A 11 7.93 -16.68 -2.69
C TYR A 11 7.98 -15.27 -2.07
N ALA A 12 9.18 -14.73 -1.84
CA ALA A 12 9.35 -13.38 -1.33
C ALA A 12 8.72 -12.32 -2.26
N ASN A 13 8.90 -12.46 -3.57
CA ASN A 13 8.32 -11.54 -4.56
C ASN A 13 6.79 -11.63 -4.63
N ASP A 14 6.21 -12.80 -4.34
CA ASP A 14 4.76 -13.04 -4.35
C ASP A 14 4.10 -12.77 -2.98
N ALA A 15 4.88 -12.61 -1.91
CA ALA A 15 4.40 -12.44 -0.53
C ALA A 15 3.50 -11.21 -0.33
N TYR A 16 3.60 -10.18 -1.19
CA TYR A 16 2.73 -9.01 -1.12
C TYR A 16 1.24 -9.35 -1.29
N LYS A 17 0.92 -10.41 -2.03
CA LYS A 17 -0.45 -10.87 -2.27
C LYS A 17 -0.85 -12.07 -1.41
N THR A 18 0.11 -12.91 -0.98
CA THR A 18 -0.16 -14.13 -0.20
C THR A 18 -0.12 -13.88 1.31
N ALA A 19 0.83 -13.06 1.76
CA ALA A 19 1.08 -12.77 3.16
C ALA A 19 1.02 -11.26 3.51
N GLY A 20 0.78 -10.37 2.53
CA GLY A 20 0.77 -8.93 2.75
C GLY A 20 2.13 -8.32 3.08
N LEU A 21 3.23 -9.07 2.86
CA LEU A 21 4.59 -8.69 3.22
C LEU A 21 5.38 -8.22 2.00
N SER A 22 6.31 -7.28 2.21
CA SER A 22 7.35 -7.01 1.21
C SER A 22 8.37 -8.15 1.15
N ALA A 23 9.10 -8.27 0.04
CA ALA A 23 10.12 -9.30 -0.13
C ALA A 23 11.18 -9.25 0.98
N ASN A 24 11.58 -8.05 1.42
CA ASN A 24 12.53 -7.88 2.51
C ASN A 24 11.98 -8.41 3.84
N GLN A 25 10.74 -8.06 4.19
CA GLN A 25 10.09 -8.57 5.41
C GLN A 25 9.95 -10.09 5.36
N TYR A 26 9.59 -10.65 4.20
CA TYR A 26 9.55 -12.09 4.00
C TYR A 26 10.92 -12.73 4.22
N MET A 27 11.99 -12.18 3.60
CA MET A 27 13.35 -12.71 3.71
C MET A 27 13.90 -12.62 5.14
N GLU A 28 13.59 -11.56 5.88
CA GLU A 28 13.91 -11.40 7.28
C GLU A 28 13.23 -12.50 8.12
N THR A 29 11.93 -12.69 7.92
CA THR A 29 11.14 -13.68 8.63
C THR A 29 11.64 -15.10 8.34
N VAL A 30 11.82 -15.48 7.07
CA VAL A 30 12.27 -16.83 6.69
C VAL A 30 13.66 -17.16 7.25
N THR A 31 14.55 -16.17 7.28
CA THR A 31 15.93 -16.36 7.77
C THR A 31 15.94 -16.71 9.25
N SER A 32 14.97 -16.22 10.03
CA SER A 32 14.92 -16.41 11.48
C SER A 32 14.74 -17.85 11.94
N PHE A 33 14.14 -18.73 11.11
CA PHE A 33 13.86 -20.13 11.47
C PHE A 33 14.22 -21.16 10.39
N SER A 34 14.75 -20.75 9.25
CA SER A 34 15.08 -21.62 8.11
C SER A 34 16.05 -22.75 8.45
N ALA A 35 17.02 -22.48 9.32
CA ALA A 35 18.00 -23.50 9.74
C ALA A 35 17.33 -24.66 10.48
N SER A 36 16.34 -24.38 11.33
CA SER A 36 15.61 -25.42 12.07
C SER A 36 14.69 -26.23 11.16
N LEU A 37 14.07 -25.61 10.15
CA LEU A 37 13.31 -26.32 9.13
C LEU A 37 14.21 -27.24 8.31
N LEU A 38 15.34 -26.73 7.84
CA LEU A 38 16.30 -27.52 7.07
C LEU A 38 16.81 -28.74 7.86
N GLN A 39 17.08 -28.53 9.15
CA GLN A 39 17.50 -29.65 10.03
C GLN A 39 16.38 -30.70 10.22
N SER A 40 15.13 -30.26 10.44
CA SER A 40 14.00 -31.18 10.64
C SER A 40 13.61 -31.95 9.37
N LEU A 41 13.99 -31.44 8.20
CA LEU A 41 13.74 -32.05 6.89
C LEU A 41 14.98 -32.77 6.31
N GLY A 42 15.98 -33.09 7.15
CA GLY A 42 17.16 -33.84 6.74
C GLY A 42 18.04 -33.16 5.69
N GLY A 43 17.97 -31.85 5.58
CA GLY A 43 18.75 -31.03 4.64
C GLY A 43 18.06 -30.81 3.28
N ASP A 44 16.81 -31.24 3.08
CA ASP A 44 16.04 -30.94 1.87
C ASP A 44 15.70 -29.44 1.80
N THR A 45 16.44 -28.72 0.95
CA THR A 45 16.29 -27.26 0.80
C THR A 45 15.00 -26.86 0.12
N ALA A 46 14.45 -27.68 -0.79
CA ALA A 46 13.20 -27.40 -1.49
C ALA A 46 11.99 -27.58 -0.57
N ALA A 47 11.96 -28.69 0.18
CA ALA A 47 10.93 -28.93 1.18
C ALA A 47 10.98 -27.87 2.29
N ALA A 48 12.18 -27.48 2.74
CA ALA A 48 12.35 -26.43 3.75
C ALA A 48 11.88 -25.06 3.25
N ALA A 49 12.12 -24.71 1.98
CA ALA A 49 11.61 -23.46 1.38
C ALA A 49 10.08 -23.44 1.33
N GLN A 50 9.46 -24.56 0.95
CA GLN A 50 8.01 -24.71 0.89
C GLN A 50 7.35 -24.60 2.28
N LYS A 51 7.96 -25.27 3.29
CA LYS A 51 7.50 -25.18 4.67
C LYS A 51 7.67 -23.79 5.28
N ALA A 52 8.74 -23.10 4.90
CA ALA A 52 8.95 -21.72 5.32
C ALA A 52 7.89 -20.77 4.76
N ASP A 53 7.53 -20.92 3.48
CA ASP A 53 6.48 -20.14 2.83
C ASP A 53 5.12 -20.41 3.47
N GLN A 54 4.79 -21.68 3.72
CA GLN A 54 3.59 -22.08 4.47
C GLN A 54 3.56 -21.41 5.85
N ALA A 55 4.64 -21.50 6.63
CA ALA A 55 4.71 -20.92 7.96
C ALA A 55 4.49 -19.39 7.95
N ILE A 56 5.11 -18.68 7.00
CA ILE A 56 4.97 -17.21 6.89
C ILE A 56 3.54 -16.83 6.49
N THR A 57 2.94 -17.57 5.58
CA THR A 57 1.54 -17.37 5.19
C THR A 57 0.61 -17.62 6.37
N ASP A 58 0.81 -18.72 7.12
CA ASP A 58 0.03 -19.04 8.32
C ASP A 58 0.19 -17.98 9.43
N MET A 59 1.38 -17.42 9.62
CA MET A 59 1.62 -16.32 10.56
C MET A 59 0.80 -15.09 10.15
N SER A 60 0.82 -14.74 8.87
CA SER A 60 0.10 -13.58 8.34
C SER A 60 -1.42 -13.77 8.43
N ASP A 61 -1.90 -14.96 8.11
CA ASP A 61 -3.32 -15.31 8.21
C ASP A 61 -3.82 -15.27 9.66
N ASN A 62 -3.00 -15.75 10.59
CA ASN A 62 -3.27 -15.67 12.03
C ASN A 62 -3.35 -14.21 12.49
N ALA A 63 -2.34 -13.41 12.16
CA ALA A 63 -2.31 -11.99 12.49
C ALA A 63 -3.54 -11.27 11.94
N ASN A 64 -3.89 -11.55 10.69
CA ASN A 64 -5.03 -10.95 10.01
C ASN A 64 -6.36 -11.34 10.65
N LYS A 65 -6.60 -12.64 10.85
CA LYS A 65 -7.89 -13.17 11.31
C LYS A 65 -8.14 -12.93 12.78
N LEU A 66 -7.10 -13.07 13.63
CA LEU A 66 -7.23 -13.03 15.08
C LEU A 66 -6.74 -11.70 15.69
N GLY A 67 -6.22 -10.80 14.85
CA GLY A 67 -5.69 -9.51 15.31
C GLY A 67 -4.48 -9.66 16.23
N THR A 68 -3.67 -10.71 16.04
CA THR A 68 -2.45 -10.91 16.81
C THR A 68 -1.32 -10.11 16.18
N ASP A 69 -0.43 -9.58 17.00
CA ASP A 69 0.75 -8.89 16.50
C ASP A 69 1.69 -9.88 15.78
N MET A 70 2.10 -9.53 14.55
CA MET A 70 2.93 -10.38 13.71
C MET A 70 4.28 -10.72 14.37
N ALA A 71 4.91 -9.77 15.07
CA ALA A 71 6.18 -10.01 15.76
C ALA A 71 6.01 -11.05 16.88
N SER A 72 4.91 -10.97 17.64
CA SER A 72 4.60 -11.96 18.69
C SER A 72 4.39 -13.37 18.14
N ILE A 73 3.81 -13.49 16.93
CA ILE A 73 3.65 -14.79 16.25
C ILE A 73 5.02 -15.29 15.77
N GLN A 74 5.84 -14.43 15.18
CA GLN A 74 7.20 -14.79 14.74
C GLN A 74 8.06 -15.28 15.92
N ASP A 75 7.98 -14.60 17.07
CA ASP A 75 8.68 -15.03 18.29
C ASP A 75 8.21 -16.41 18.77
N ALA A 76 6.91 -16.72 18.67
CA ALA A 76 6.38 -18.03 18.99
C ALA A 76 6.96 -19.12 18.06
N TYR A 77 6.95 -18.89 16.74
CA TYR A 77 7.53 -19.85 15.78
C TYR A 77 9.03 -20.02 15.96
N GLN A 78 9.79 -18.97 16.28
CA GLN A 78 11.21 -19.08 16.64
C GLN A 78 11.41 -19.85 17.94
N GLY A 79 10.49 -19.70 18.90
CA GLY A 79 10.45 -20.48 20.13
C GLY A 79 10.24 -21.97 19.83
N PHE A 80 9.26 -22.31 19.00
CA PHE A 80 8.96 -23.69 18.61
C PHE A 80 10.15 -24.36 17.90
N ALA A 81 10.87 -23.62 17.07
CA ALA A 81 12.10 -24.08 16.43
C ALA A 81 13.21 -24.49 17.45
N LYS A 82 13.13 -23.98 18.67
CA LYS A 82 14.03 -24.28 19.79
C LYS A 82 13.37 -25.17 20.85
N GLN A 83 12.23 -25.80 20.53
CA GLN A 83 11.42 -26.63 21.43
C GLN A 83 10.93 -25.87 22.69
N ASN A 84 10.76 -24.57 22.56
CA ASN A 84 10.17 -23.71 23.58
C ASN A 84 8.74 -23.34 23.17
N TYR A 85 7.76 -23.82 23.93
CA TYR A 85 6.32 -23.69 23.62
C TYR A 85 5.61 -22.63 24.48
N THR A 86 6.35 -21.83 25.27
CA THR A 86 5.77 -20.87 26.22
C THR A 86 4.97 -19.77 25.55
N MET A 87 5.19 -19.52 24.25
CA MET A 87 4.49 -18.50 23.45
C MET A 87 3.41 -19.08 22.53
N LEU A 88 2.98 -20.33 22.74
CA LEU A 88 1.93 -20.95 21.91
C LEU A 88 0.59 -20.19 22.00
N ASP A 89 0.29 -19.64 23.16
CA ASP A 89 -0.89 -18.81 23.42
C ASP A 89 -0.92 -17.50 22.60
N ASN A 90 0.23 -17.00 22.13
CA ASN A 90 0.30 -15.85 21.23
C ASN A 90 -0.47 -16.09 19.92
N LEU A 91 -0.58 -17.35 19.47
CA LEU A 91 -1.32 -17.71 18.27
C LEU A 91 -2.84 -17.62 18.45
N LYS A 92 -3.35 -17.49 19.69
CA LYS A 92 -4.79 -17.41 20.03
C LYS A 92 -5.64 -18.55 19.45
N LEU A 93 -5.05 -19.72 19.23
CA LEU A 93 -5.74 -20.90 18.71
C LEU A 93 -6.47 -21.71 19.80
N GLY A 94 -6.53 -21.22 21.03
CA GLY A 94 -7.18 -21.91 22.16
C GLY A 94 -6.26 -22.87 22.90
N TYR A 95 -4.94 -22.77 22.70
CA TYR A 95 -3.92 -23.56 23.39
C TYR A 95 -3.09 -22.64 24.31
N GLY A 96 -2.72 -23.14 25.48
CA GLY A 96 -1.85 -22.42 26.42
C GLY A 96 -0.37 -22.59 26.11
N GLY A 97 0.47 -21.77 26.74
CA GLY A 97 1.91 -21.75 26.52
C GLY A 97 2.66 -22.89 27.25
N THR A 98 2.33 -24.14 27.04
CA THR A 98 3.01 -25.29 27.64
C THR A 98 3.30 -26.40 26.64
N LYS A 99 4.25 -27.32 26.99
CA LYS A 99 4.52 -28.48 26.15
C LYS A 99 3.29 -29.37 25.99
N GLN A 100 2.53 -29.60 27.06
CA GLN A 100 1.30 -30.39 27.01
C GLN A 100 0.26 -29.79 26.07
N GLU A 101 0.16 -28.46 26.01
CA GLU A 101 -0.75 -27.77 25.09
C GLU A 101 -0.28 -27.89 23.63
N MET A 102 1.03 -27.89 23.37
CA MET A 102 1.55 -28.20 22.03
C MET A 102 1.25 -29.66 21.66
N GLU A 103 1.44 -30.62 22.57
CA GLU A 103 1.08 -32.04 22.35
C GLU A 103 -0.43 -32.18 22.07
N ARG A 104 -1.29 -31.39 22.74
CA ARG A 104 -2.74 -31.32 22.48
C ARG A 104 -3.04 -30.77 21.08
N LEU A 105 -2.36 -29.71 20.66
CA LEU A 105 -2.48 -29.15 19.32
C LEU A 105 -2.14 -30.17 18.24
N LEU A 106 -1.00 -30.90 18.42
CA LEU A 106 -0.59 -31.95 17.49
C LEU A 106 -1.63 -33.08 17.42
N ALA A 107 -2.18 -33.51 18.58
CA ALA A 107 -3.22 -34.53 18.63
C ALA A 107 -4.54 -34.07 17.98
N ASP A 108 -4.91 -32.80 18.10
CA ASP A 108 -6.07 -32.25 17.42
C ASP A 108 -5.84 -32.17 15.91
N ALA A 109 -4.64 -31.72 15.46
CA ALA A 109 -4.25 -31.74 14.05
C ALA A 109 -4.27 -33.17 13.46
N GLU A 110 -3.82 -34.19 14.22
CA GLU A 110 -3.90 -35.60 13.82
C GLU A 110 -5.35 -36.05 13.59
N LYS A 111 -6.30 -35.61 14.43
CA LYS A 111 -7.73 -35.92 14.25
C LYS A 111 -8.31 -35.33 12.97
N PHE A 112 -7.86 -34.14 12.58
CA PHE A 112 -8.34 -33.46 11.38
C PHE A 112 -7.71 -33.98 10.09
N SER A 113 -6.39 -34.26 10.11
CA SER A 113 -5.62 -34.66 8.93
C SER A 113 -5.46 -36.18 8.76
N GLY A 114 -5.60 -36.95 9.83
CA GLY A 114 -5.22 -38.38 9.88
C GLY A 114 -3.72 -38.65 9.89
N ILE A 115 -2.88 -37.61 9.97
CA ILE A 115 -1.43 -37.66 9.96
C ILE A 115 -0.92 -37.47 11.38
N LYS A 116 0.00 -38.36 11.81
CA LYS A 116 0.66 -38.25 13.11
C LYS A 116 1.83 -37.29 13.04
N TYR A 117 1.89 -36.34 13.98
CA TYR A 117 2.93 -35.31 14.07
C TYR A 117 3.88 -35.59 15.25
N ASP A 118 5.18 -35.33 15.03
CA ASP A 118 6.21 -35.46 16.06
C ASP A 118 6.58 -34.09 16.64
N ILE A 119 6.38 -33.93 17.95
CA ILE A 119 6.71 -32.69 18.67
C ILE A 119 8.20 -32.32 18.61
N SER A 120 9.07 -33.29 18.33
CA SER A 120 10.51 -33.07 18.15
C SER A 120 10.88 -32.53 16.75
N SER A 121 9.98 -32.68 15.78
CA SER A 121 10.13 -32.21 14.41
C SER A 121 9.50 -30.81 14.26
N TYR A 122 10.32 -29.82 13.98
CA TYR A 122 9.81 -28.45 13.77
C TYR A 122 8.90 -28.34 12.51
N ALA A 123 9.21 -29.12 11.46
CA ALA A 123 8.37 -29.18 10.28
C ALA A 123 6.97 -29.74 10.60
N ASP A 124 6.88 -30.77 11.45
CA ASP A 124 5.61 -31.35 11.88
C ASP A 124 4.80 -30.36 12.73
N ILE A 125 5.46 -29.57 13.57
CA ILE A 125 4.80 -28.51 14.35
C ILE A 125 4.18 -27.47 13.41
N VAL A 126 4.93 -27.03 12.38
CA VAL A 126 4.41 -26.09 11.37
C VAL A 126 3.20 -26.67 10.65
N ASP A 127 3.26 -27.94 10.25
CA ASP A 127 2.13 -28.62 9.60
C ASP A 127 0.91 -28.74 10.51
N ALA A 128 1.12 -29.12 11.76
CA ALA A 128 0.02 -29.24 12.70
C ALA A 128 -0.68 -27.88 12.96
N ILE A 129 0.09 -26.80 13.08
CA ILE A 129 -0.46 -25.44 13.19
C ILE A 129 -1.26 -25.09 11.94
N HIS A 130 -0.74 -25.37 10.75
CA HIS A 130 -1.44 -25.15 9.48
C HIS A 130 -2.78 -25.89 9.43
N VAL A 131 -2.81 -27.16 9.81
CA VAL A 131 -4.03 -27.98 9.83
C VAL A 131 -5.06 -27.38 10.79
N VAL A 132 -4.65 -27.00 12.00
CA VAL A 132 -5.55 -26.41 12.99
C VAL A 132 -6.07 -25.07 12.49
N GLN A 133 -5.24 -24.20 11.91
CA GLN A 133 -5.65 -22.92 11.34
C GLN A 133 -6.61 -23.10 10.15
N THR A 134 -6.38 -24.14 9.34
CA THR A 134 -7.27 -24.47 8.20
C THR A 134 -8.64 -24.89 8.71
N GLU A 135 -8.72 -25.76 9.72
CA GLU A 135 -9.98 -26.18 10.33
C GLU A 135 -10.73 -25.00 10.98
N MET A 136 -9.99 -24.05 11.55
CA MET A 136 -10.57 -22.81 12.12
C MET A 136 -10.94 -21.75 11.07
N GLY A 137 -10.73 -22.00 9.78
CA GLY A 137 -11.02 -21.06 8.69
C GLY A 137 -10.15 -19.80 8.76
N ILE A 138 -8.90 -19.95 9.20
CA ILE A 138 -7.89 -18.88 9.29
C ILE A 138 -7.06 -18.83 8.00
N THR A 139 -6.68 -19.98 7.48
CA THR A 139 -5.82 -20.13 6.28
C THR A 139 -6.43 -19.44 5.07
N GLY A 140 -5.62 -18.66 4.35
CA GLY A 140 -6.00 -17.93 3.14
C GLY A 140 -6.69 -16.59 3.38
N THR A 141 -6.86 -16.16 4.64
CA THR A 141 -7.59 -14.92 4.94
C THR A 141 -6.84 -13.68 4.48
N THR A 142 -5.52 -13.64 4.57
CA THR A 142 -4.70 -12.50 4.12
C THR A 142 -4.78 -12.33 2.60
N ALA A 143 -4.60 -13.41 1.85
CA ALA A 143 -4.72 -13.39 0.39
C ALA A 143 -6.12 -12.99 -0.07
N LYS A 144 -7.17 -13.46 0.61
CA LYS A 144 -8.55 -13.07 0.37
C LYS A 144 -8.76 -11.58 0.61
N GLU A 145 -8.26 -11.05 1.72
CA GLU A 145 -8.38 -9.63 2.02
C GLU A 145 -7.59 -8.75 1.05
N ALA A 146 -6.37 -9.17 0.67
CA ALA A 146 -5.57 -8.48 -0.33
C ALA A 146 -6.30 -8.32 -1.68
N SER A 147 -7.18 -9.27 -2.02
CA SER A 147 -7.95 -9.25 -3.26
C SER A 147 -9.35 -8.61 -3.13
N THR A 148 -9.96 -8.57 -1.94
CA THR A 148 -11.40 -8.23 -1.80
C THR A 148 -11.70 -7.05 -0.90
N THR A 149 -10.72 -6.51 -0.18
CA THR A 149 -10.93 -5.37 0.72
C THR A 149 -10.05 -4.18 0.36
N ILE A 150 -10.51 -2.97 0.69
CA ILE A 150 -9.72 -1.74 0.49
C ILE A 150 -8.44 -1.80 1.31
N GLN A 151 -8.52 -2.19 2.59
CA GLN A 151 -7.36 -2.22 3.48
C GLN A 151 -6.34 -3.26 3.04
N GLY A 152 -6.78 -4.48 2.73
CA GLY A 152 -5.90 -5.56 2.29
C GLY A 152 -5.24 -5.24 0.96
N SER A 153 -5.98 -4.74 -0.03
CA SER A 153 -5.41 -4.33 -1.32
C SER A 153 -4.48 -3.12 -1.23
N ALA A 154 -4.76 -2.16 -0.31
CA ALA A 154 -3.83 -1.06 -0.02
C ALA A 154 -2.50 -1.57 0.58
N ASN A 155 -2.56 -2.53 1.50
CA ASN A 155 -1.37 -3.15 2.08
C ASN A 155 -0.57 -3.93 1.01
N ALA A 156 -1.25 -4.70 0.16
CA ALA A 156 -0.61 -5.42 -0.95
C ALA A 156 0.07 -4.45 -1.94
N MET A 157 -0.61 -3.37 -2.32
CA MET A 157 -0.05 -2.32 -3.17
C MET A 157 1.19 -1.67 -2.56
N LYS A 158 1.16 -1.35 -1.25
CA LYS A 158 2.31 -0.79 -0.52
C LYS A 158 3.50 -1.76 -0.52
N SER A 159 3.25 -3.05 -0.33
CA SER A 159 4.29 -4.08 -0.32
C SER A 159 4.87 -4.30 -1.73
N ALA A 160 4.03 -4.34 -2.77
CA ALA A 160 4.48 -4.41 -4.17
C ALA A 160 5.32 -3.19 -4.56
N TRP A 161 4.92 -1.98 -4.14
CA TRP A 161 5.71 -0.76 -4.33
C TRP A 161 7.07 -0.82 -3.63
N SER A 162 7.10 -1.29 -2.38
CA SER A 162 8.35 -1.50 -1.65
C SER A 162 9.28 -2.46 -2.37
N ASN A 163 8.74 -3.55 -2.92
CA ASN A 163 9.49 -4.53 -3.71
C ASN A 163 10.08 -3.90 -4.97
N LEU A 164 9.32 -3.05 -5.68
CA LEU A 164 9.80 -2.33 -6.85
C LEU A 164 10.97 -1.41 -6.49
N ILE A 165 10.82 -0.54 -5.48
CA ILE A 165 11.88 0.40 -5.08
C ILE A 165 13.17 -0.34 -4.66
N THR A 166 13.02 -1.41 -3.87
CA THR A 166 14.17 -2.21 -3.44
C THR A 166 14.79 -2.97 -4.63
N GLY A 167 13.95 -3.48 -5.53
CA GLY A 167 14.39 -4.25 -6.69
C GLY A 167 15.10 -3.41 -7.76
N MET A 168 14.83 -2.10 -7.85
CA MET A 168 15.49 -1.20 -8.81
C MET A 168 17.01 -1.13 -8.64
N SER A 169 17.53 -1.43 -7.46
CA SER A 169 18.96 -1.47 -7.18
C SER A 169 19.59 -2.87 -7.36
N ASN A 170 18.80 -3.88 -7.76
CA ASN A 170 19.26 -5.25 -7.88
C ASN A 170 19.12 -5.76 -9.32
N GLU A 171 20.23 -5.81 -10.05
CA GLU A 171 20.28 -6.22 -11.46
C GLU A 171 19.81 -7.68 -11.70
N ASN A 172 19.77 -8.51 -10.68
CA ASN A 172 19.31 -9.90 -10.78
C ASN A 172 17.77 -10.05 -10.70
N LEU A 173 17.04 -8.99 -10.39
CA LEU A 173 15.59 -9.02 -10.32
C LEU A 173 14.96 -8.58 -11.64
N ASN A 174 13.87 -9.22 -12.01
CA ASN A 174 13.10 -8.85 -13.20
C ASN A 174 12.27 -7.59 -12.90
N LEU A 175 12.78 -6.44 -13.34
CA LEU A 175 12.15 -5.13 -13.13
C LEU A 175 10.73 -5.08 -13.75
N ASP A 176 10.55 -5.64 -14.96
CA ASP A 176 9.25 -5.64 -15.63
C ASP A 176 8.19 -6.36 -14.80
N LYS A 177 8.57 -7.50 -14.18
CA LYS A 177 7.67 -8.24 -13.28
C LYS A 177 7.35 -7.42 -12.02
N LEU A 178 8.30 -6.70 -11.45
CA LEU A 178 8.06 -5.85 -10.28
C LEU A 178 7.14 -4.68 -10.60
N VAL A 179 7.32 -4.05 -11.76
CA VAL A 179 6.42 -3.00 -12.27
C VAL A 179 5.01 -3.58 -12.48
N GLN A 180 4.90 -4.75 -13.14
CA GLN A 180 3.60 -5.39 -13.35
C GLN A 180 2.90 -5.71 -12.02
N ASN A 181 3.61 -6.22 -11.03
CA ASN A 181 3.07 -6.47 -9.70
C ASN A 181 2.48 -5.19 -9.05
N VAL A 182 3.13 -4.04 -9.23
CA VAL A 182 2.59 -2.76 -8.77
C VAL A 182 1.33 -2.39 -9.55
N VAL A 183 1.34 -2.49 -10.87
CA VAL A 183 0.17 -2.18 -11.72
C VAL A 183 -1.02 -3.05 -11.34
N ASP A 184 -0.83 -4.36 -11.19
CA ASP A 184 -1.89 -5.30 -10.80
C ASP A 184 -2.46 -4.97 -9.41
N SER A 185 -1.58 -4.62 -8.46
CA SER A 185 -2.03 -4.28 -7.10
C SER A 185 -2.75 -2.94 -7.03
N VAL A 186 -2.36 -1.95 -7.85
CA VAL A 186 -3.09 -0.69 -8.03
C VAL A 186 -4.47 -0.95 -8.64
N GLY A 187 -4.57 -1.81 -9.66
CA GLY A 187 -5.84 -2.23 -10.25
C GLY A 187 -6.76 -2.86 -9.21
N THR A 188 -6.27 -3.84 -8.47
CA THR A 188 -7.04 -4.50 -7.40
C THR A 188 -7.51 -3.52 -6.32
N TYR A 189 -6.65 -2.57 -5.94
CA TYR A 189 -7.03 -1.51 -4.99
C TYR A 189 -8.14 -0.61 -5.56
N ALA A 190 -8.02 -0.19 -6.81
CA ALA A 190 -9.03 0.61 -7.49
C ALA A 190 -10.37 -0.14 -7.58
N ASP A 191 -10.38 -1.40 -7.97
CA ASP A 191 -11.58 -2.24 -8.07
C ASP A 191 -12.31 -2.38 -6.72
N ASN A 192 -11.57 -2.43 -5.62
CA ASN A 192 -12.14 -2.48 -4.27
C ASN A 192 -12.63 -1.11 -3.77
N LEU A 193 -11.99 -0.02 -4.20
CA LEU A 193 -12.25 1.35 -3.73
C LEU A 193 -13.40 2.02 -4.51
N LEU A 194 -13.38 1.96 -5.84
CA LEU A 194 -14.29 2.73 -6.72
C LEU A 194 -15.78 2.48 -6.44
N PRO A 195 -16.27 1.23 -6.28
CA PRO A 195 -17.68 1.00 -5.99
C PRO A 195 -18.13 1.60 -4.66
N ARG A 196 -17.22 1.67 -3.69
CA ARG A 196 -17.51 2.26 -2.37
C ARG A 196 -17.53 3.79 -2.44
N LEU A 197 -16.62 4.39 -3.21
CA LEU A 197 -16.66 5.83 -3.45
C LEU A 197 -17.96 6.27 -4.12
N GLN A 198 -18.44 5.53 -5.11
CA GLN A 198 -19.71 5.80 -5.78
C GLN A 198 -20.91 5.83 -4.79
N THR A 199 -20.89 4.97 -3.79
CA THR A 199 -21.96 4.91 -2.77
C THR A 199 -21.75 5.92 -1.62
N MET A 200 -20.51 6.28 -1.33
CA MET A 200 -20.18 7.19 -0.22
C MET A 200 -20.29 8.66 -0.60
N LEU A 201 -19.94 9.03 -1.84
CA LEU A 201 -19.95 10.44 -2.29
C LEU A 201 -21.29 11.14 -2.10
N PRO A 202 -22.45 10.56 -2.47
CA PRO A 202 -23.75 11.20 -2.21
C PRO A 202 -24.02 11.39 -0.73
N ARG A 203 -23.74 10.36 0.10
CA ARG A 203 -23.94 10.44 1.56
C ARG A 203 -23.02 11.46 2.23
N PHE A 204 -21.78 11.56 1.73
CA PHE A 204 -20.83 12.57 2.21
C PHE A 204 -21.34 13.97 1.88
N ALA A 205 -21.84 14.21 0.66
CA ALA A 205 -22.41 15.49 0.26
C ALA A 205 -23.63 15.87 1.12
N GLU A 206 -24.53 14.90 1.39
CA GLU A 206 -25.66 15.11 2.31
C GLU A 206 -25.18 15.42 3.74
N GLY A 207 -24.21 14.67 4.27
CA GLY A 207 -23.64 14.91 5.59
C GLY A 207 -22.95 16.28 5.70
N MET A 208 -22.21 16.68 4.67
CA MET A 208 -21.60 18.01 4.60
C MET A 208 -22.66 19.12 4.54
N THR A 209 -23.71 18.93 3.79
CA THR A 209 -24.84 19.90 3.74
C THR A 209 -25.50 20.05 5.11
N GLN A 210 -25.75 18.94 5.81
CA GLN A 210 -26.32 18.96 7.17
C GLN A 210 -25.38 19.63 8.16
N LEU A 211 -24.07 19.35 8.06
CA LEU A 211 -23.06 19.96 8.92
C LEU A 211 -22.95 21.47 8.67
N VAL A 212 -22.91 21.92 7.42
CA VAL A 212 -22.91 23.34 7.06
C VAL A 212 -24.17 24.02 7.59
N ASN A 213 -25.34 23.44 7.31
CA ASN A 213 -26.62 24.02 7.79
C ASN A 213 -26.69 24.07 9.32
N GLY A 214 -26.15 23.07 10.01
CA GLY A 214 -26.08 23.02 11.48
C GLY A 214 -25.11 24.06 12.07
N LEU A 215 -24.06 24.42 11.32
CA LEU A 215 -23.04 25.37 11.77
C LEU A 215 -23.39 26.84 11.45
N VAL A 216 -24.19 27.10 10.40
CA VAL A 216 -24.58 28.46 9.98
C VAL A 216 -25.07 29.35 11.14
N PRO A 217 -25.94 28.88 12.06
CA PRO A 217 -26.38 29.69 13.18
C PRO A 217 -25.29 30.11 14.16
N TYR A 218 -24.20 29.35 14.23
CA TYR A 218 -23.08 29.62 15.14
C TYR A 218 -21.95 30.41 14.45
N VAL A 219 -21.79 30.24 13.13
CA VAL A 219 -20.71 30.88 12.37
C VAL A 219 -21.04 32.36 12.11
N GLY A 220 -22.31 32.72 11.87
CA GLY A 220 -22.72 34.10 11.61
C GLY A 220 -22.25 35.06 12.71
N PRO A 221 -22.65 34.89 13.96
CA PRO A 221 -22.21 35.74 15.07
C PRO A 221 -20.69 35.73 15.32
N ALA A 222 -20.05 34.56 15.12
CA ALA A 222 -18.60 34.46 15.27
C ALA A 222 -17.85 35.19 14.15
N MET A 223 -18.35 35.15 12.93
CA MET A 223 -17.78 35.90 11.79
C MET A 223 -17.88 37.39 11.99
N GLU A 224 -19.01 37.94 12.47
CA GLU A 224 -19.15 39.36 12.78
C GLU A 224 -18.10 39.84 13.79
N LEU A 225 -17.73 38.98 14.77
CA LEU A 225 -16.73 39.29 15.77
C LEU A 225 -15.29 39.16 15.24
N LEU A 226 -15.03 38.17 14.36
CA LEU A 226 -13.69 37.87 13.87
C LEU A 226 -13.32 38.61 12.58
N LEU A 227 -14.30 39.03 11.75
CA LEU A 227 -14.06 39.68 10.48
C LEU A 227 -13.13 40.90 10.56
N PRO A 228 -13.29 41.82 11.53
CA PRO A 228 -12.38 42.97 11.66
C PRO A 228 -10.93 42.54 11.91
N SER A 229 -10.73 41.57 12.75
CA SER A 229 -9.41 41.07 13.08
C SER A 229 -8.75 40.28 11.93
N LEU A 230 -9.54 39.52 11.17
CA LEU A 230 -9.09 38.83 9.97
C LEU A 230 -8.70 39.82 8.86
N VAL A 231 -9.49 40.84 8.64
CA VAL A 231 -9.18 41.88 7.63
C VAL A 231 -7.90 42.63 7.99
N GLN A 232 -7.69 42.97 9.27
CA GLN A 232 -6.42 43.56 9.74
C GLN A 232 -5.25 42.56 9.57
N GLY A 233 -5.43 41.28 9.92
CA GLY A 233 -4.43 40.24 9.76
C GLY A 233 -4.02 40.03 8.31
N ILE A 234 -4.99 39.96 7.39
CA ILE A 234 -4.77 39.88 5.94
C ILE A 234 -4.04 41.12 5.43
N GLY A 235 -4.44 42.30 5.86
CA GLY A 235 -3.76 43.54 5.52
C GLY A 235 -2.29 43.57 5.93
N SER A 236 -1.99 43.07 7.13
CA SER A 236 -0.61 42.94 7.63
C SER A 236 0.19 41.91 6.86
N LEU A 237 -0.41 40.75 6.50
CA LEU A 237 0.22 39.73 5.67
C LEU A 237 0.52 40.24 4.28
N VAL A 238 -0.45 40.91 3.62
CA VAL A 238 -0.26 41.52 2.30
C VAL A 238 0.86 42.55 2.34
N SER A 239 0.89 43.42 3.36
CA SER A 239 1.95 44.41 3.51
C SER A 239 3.32 43.76 3.72
N GLY A 240 3.38 42.68 4.50
CA GLY A 240 4.62 41.90 4.69
C GLY A 240 5.11 41.21 3.40
N ILE A 241 4.18 40.66 2.62
CA ILE A 241 4.48 40.06 1.31
C ILE A 241 4.98 41.13 0.34
N VAL A 242 4.30 42.27 0.25
CA VAL A 242 4.71 43.37 -0.62
C VAL A 242 6.10 43.92 -0.26
N GLN A 243 6.45 43.99 1.01
CA GLN A 243 7.79 44.38 1.46
C GLN A 243 8.86 43.36 1.17
N ALA A 244 8.52 42.05 1.20
CA ALA A 244 9.44 40.95 0.89
C ALA A 244 9.59 40.67 -0.61
N LEU A 245 8.66 41.15 -1.45
CA LEU A 245 8.63 40.86 -2.89
C LEU A 245 9.92 41.29 -3.63
N PRO A 246 10.52 42.46 -3.39
CA PRO A 246 11.73 42.86 -4.11
C PRO A 246 12.89 41.86 -3.91
N ALA A 247 13.12 41.44 -2.68
CA ALA A 247 14.17 40.45 -2.35
C ALA A 247 13.85 39.05 -2.93
N ALA A 248 12.56 38.67 -2.94
CA ALA A 248 12.13 37.42 -3.55
C ALA A 248 12.28 37.44 -5.09
N VAL A 249 11.96 38.57 -5.74
CA VAL A 249 12.14 38.75 -7.19
C VAL A 249 13.60 38.68 -7.58
N GLU A 250 14.51 39.26 -6.79
CA GLU A 250 15.94 39.20 -7.04
C GLU A 250 16.49 37.76 -6.92
N ALA A 251 16.05 37.00 -5.89
CA ALA A 251 16.39 35.60 -5.73
C ALA A 251 15.82 34.69 -6.85
N ILE A 252 14.57 34.95 -7.27
CA ILE A 252 13.91 34.22 -8.37
C ILE A 252 14.58 34.50 -9.70
N SER A 253 14.98 35.75 -9.95
CA SER A 253 15.65 36.15 -11.21
C SER A 253 16.99 35.41 -11.46
N ALA A 254 17.65 34.96 -10.40
CA ALA A 254 18.86 34.14 -10.51
C ALA A 254 18.56 32.67 -10.85
N VAL A 255 17.39 32.15 -10.49
CA VAL A 255 16.98 30.74 -10.64
C VAL A 255 16.18 30.49 -11.92
N VAL A 256 15.45 31.51 -12.39
CA VAL A 256 14.56 31.41 -13.57
C VAL A 256 15.29 30.90 -14.82
N PRO A 257 16.49 31.36 -15.19
CA PRO A 257 17.18 30.84 -16.39
C PRO A 257 17.47 29.35 -16.30
N MET A 258 17.88 28.85 -15.13
CA MET A 258 18.16 27.43 -14.92
C MET A 258 16.87 26.59 -14.98
N LEU A 259 15.76 27.10 -14.47
CA LEU A 259 14.46 26.43 -14.53
C LEU A 259 13.91 26.41 -15.96
N VAL A 260 14.07 27.49 -16.71
CA VAL A 260 13.63 27.58 -18.12
C VAL A 260 14.39 26.56 -18.97
N GLU A 261 15.69 26.42 -18.78
CA GLU A 261 16.51 25.43 -19.49
C GLU A 261 16.05 24.00 -19.15
N GLN A 262 15.82 23.68 -17.88
CA GLN A 262 15.32 22.36 -17.47
C GLN A 262 13.91 22.09 -17.99
N ILE A 263 13.03 23.09 -17.95
CA ILE A 263 11.66 22.95 -18.50
C ILE A 263 11.70 22.73 -20.01
N ALA A 264 12.58 23.43 -20.74
CA ALA A 264 12.72 23.25 -22.19
C ALA A 264 13.16 21.83 -22.56
N ILE A 265 14.00 21.20 -21.73
CA ILE A 265 14.44 19.80 -21.91
C ILE A 265 13.32 18.81 -21.58
N LEU A 266 12.53 19.08 -20.55
CA LEU A 266 11.48 18.21 -20.06
C LEU A 266 10.14 18.38 -20.80
N LEU A 267 9.91 19.56 -21.41
CA LEU A 267 8.65 19.90 -22.07
C LEU A 267 8.21 18.88 -23.13
N PRO A 268 9.10 18.40 -24.04
CA PRO A 268 8.71 17.35 -25.00
C PRO A 268 8.24 16.07 -24.32
N GLN A 269 8.91 15.63 -23.26
CA GLN A 269 8.56 14.42 -22.52
C GLN A 269 7.22 14.57 -21.77
N ILE A 270 6.96 15.76 -21.22
CA ILE A 270 5.68 16.07 -20.55
C ILE A 270 4.56 16.10 -21.58
N VAL A 271 4.81 16.67 -22.76
CA VAL A 271 3.82 16.72 -23.85
C VAL A 271 3.53 15.32 -24.37
N ASP A 272 4.54 14.49 -24.60
CA ASP A 272 4.38 13.11 -25.07
C ASP A 272 3.63 12.26 -24.02
N ALA A 273 3.99 12.41 -22.74
CA ALA A 273 3.27 11.76 -21.64
C ALA A 273 1.80 12.26 -21.55
N GLY A 274 1.60 13.57 -21.70
CA GLY A 274 0.26 14.16 -21.73
C GLY A 274 -0.60 13.64 -22.90
N ILE A 275 -0.03 13.53 -24.07
CA ILE A 275 -0.68 12.92 -25.25
C ILE A 275 -1.00 11.46 -24.98
N GLY A 276 -0.06 10.70 -24.40
CA GLY A 276 -0.28 9.30 -24.02
C GLY A 276 -1.44 9.15 -23.01
N ILE A 277 -1.53 10.02 -22.03
CA ILE A 277 -2.64 10.04 -21.07
C ILE A 277 -3.97 10.41 -21.76
N ILE A 278 -3.96 11.38 -22.66
CA ILE A 278 -5.17 11.79 -23.41
C ILE A 278 -5.65 10.65 -24.32
N VAL A 279 -4.74 9.96 -25.00
CA VAL A 279 -5.07 8.82 -25.84
C VAL A 279 -5.62 7.68 -24.99
N ALA A 280 -4.97 7.33 -23.87
CA ALA A 280 -5.45 6.30 -22.96
C ALA A 280 -6.82 6.66 -22.31
N LEU A 281 -7.04 7.95 -22.01
CA LEU A 281 -8.34 8.44 -21.55
C LEU A 281 -9.38 8.40 -22.67
N ALA A 282 -9.02 8.74 -23.91
CA ALA A 282 -9.93 8.69 -25.06
C ALA A 282 -10.36 7.25 -25.37
N ASP A 283 -9.44 6.30 -25.30
CA ASP A 283 -9.73 4.86 -25.47
C ASP A 283 -10.61 4.32 -24.34
N GLY A 284 -10.37 4.76 -23.08
CA GLY A 284 -11.19 4.38 -21.91
C GLY A 284 -12.55 5.11 -21.83
N ILE A 285 -12.68 6.27 -22.46
CA ILE A 285 -13.89 7.11 -22.47
C ILE A 285 -14.87 6.69 -23.58
N GLY A 286 -14.40 5.95 -24.60
CA GLY A 286 -15.23 5.55 -25.75
C GLY A 286 -16.54 4.83 -25.39
N GLU A 287 -16.61 4.21 -24.24
CA GLU A 287 -17.79 3.52 -23.72
C GLU A 287 -18.70 4.39 -22.83
N ASN A 288 -18.22 5.55 -22.29
CA ASN A 288 -18.96 6.38 -21.34
C ASN A 288 -19.21 7.83 -21.82
N LEU A 289 -19.10 8.06 -23.11
CA LEU A 289 -19.11 9.38 -23.75
C LEU A 289 -20.33 10.29 -23.45
N PRO A 290 -21.57 9.82 -23.29
CA PRO A 290 -22.73 10.73 -23.19
C PRO A 290 -22.77 11.58 -21.93
N ALA A 291 -22.10 11.17 -20.86
CA ALA A 291 -22.11 11.89 -19.58
C ALA A 291 -20.90 12.83 -19.38
N LEU A 292 -19.79 12.59 -20.09
CA LEU A 292 -18.52 13.28 -19.87
C LEU A 292 -18.25 14.42 -20.87
N VAL A 293 -18.91 14.40 -22.02
CA VAL A 293 -18.72 15.43 -23.06
C VAL A 293 -19.08 16.83 -22.57
N PRO A 294 -20.19 17.08 -21.88
CA PRO A 294 -20.49 18.42 -21.39
C PRO A 294 -19.46 18.95 -20.39
N ALA A 295 -19.03 18.10 -19.43
CA ALA A 295 -18.05 18.49 -18.41
C ALA A 295 -16.64 18.74 -19.00
N ALA A 296 -16.24 17.98 -20.02
CA ALA A 296 -14.98 18.22 -20.72
C ALA A 296 -15.02 19.50 -21.56
N VAL A 297 -16.14 19.79 -22.20
CA VAL A 297 -16.34 21.04 -22.96
C VAL A 297 -16.29 22.24 -22.03
N ASP A 298 -16.97 22.20 -20.88
CA ASP A 298 -16.95 23.27 -19.89
C ASP A 298 -15.54 23.49 -19.30
N ALA A 299 -14.79 22.41 -19.05
CA ALA A 299 -13.41 22.52 -18.59
C ALA A 299 -12.49 23.16 -19.64
N ILE A 300 -12.63 22.79 -20.92
CA ILE A 300 -11.86 23.38 -22.02
C ILE A 300 -12.22 24.86 -22.20
N ILE A 301 -13.47 25.20 -22.13
CA ILE A 301 -13.94 26.61 -22.21
C ILE A 301 -13.35 27.43 -21.04
N THR A 302 -13.38 26.87 -19.83
CA THR A 302 -12.83 27.54 -18.63
C THR A 302 -11.32 27.77 -18.75
N VAL A 303 -10.57 26.83 -19.28
CA VAL A 303 -9.12 26.95 -19.53
C VAL A 303 -8.87 27.96 -20.67
N ALA A 304 -9.65 27.91 -21.75
CA ALA A 304 -9.51 28.85 -22.86
C ALA A 304 -9.84 30.28 -22.45
N ASP A 305 -10.89 30.49 -21.70
CA ASP A 305 -11.25 31.80 -21.14
C ASP A 305 -10.19 32.31 -20.15
N GLY A 306 -9.65 31.43 -19.32
CA GLY A 306 -8.53 31.76 -18.44
C GLY A 306 -7.29 32.21 -19.19
N LEU A 307 -6.93 31.54 -20.28
CA LEU A 307 -5.78 31.88 -21.13
C LEU A 307 -6.04 33.20 -21.89
N LEU A 308 -7.25 33.36 -22.44
CA LEU A 308 -7.62 34.59 -23.18
C LEU A 308 -7.67 35.83 -22.26
N ASN A 309 -8.16 35.69 -21.04
CA ASN A 309 -8.20 36.77 -20.06
C ASN A 309 -6.80 37.18 -19.54
N HIS A 310 -5.80 36.35 -19.72
CA HIS A 310 -4.41 36.63 -19.31
C HIS A 310 -3.43 36.76 -20.48
N ILE A 311 -3.92 36.82 -21.74
CA ILE A 311 -3.06 36.82 -22.93
C ILE A 311 -2.15 38.04 -22.97
N ASP A 312 -2.63 39.20 -22.55
CA ASP A 312 -1.83 40.43 -22.48
C ASP A 312 -0.70 40.32 -21.46
N THR A 313 -0.94 39.64 -20.35
CA THR A 313 0.07 39.40 -19.32
C THR A 313 1.11 38.40 -19.80
N LEU A 314 0.70 37.36 -20.53
CA LEU A 314 1.58 36.37 -21.15
C LEU A 314 2.45 36.98 -22.26
N ILE A 315 1.87 37.85 -23.11
CA ILE A 315 2.62 38.56 -24.15
C ILE A 315 3.63 39.54 -23.54
N LEU A 316 3.25 40.27 -22.48
CA LEU A 316 4.15 41.15 -21.73
C LEU A 316 5.30 40.38 -21.06
N ALA A 317 5.02 39.20 -20.53
CA ALA A 317 6.04 38.31 -19.92
C ALA A 317 6.99 37.75 -20.98
N ALA A 318 6.48 37.28 -22.13
CA ALA A 318 7.28 36.82 -23.25
C ALA A 318 8.15 37.92 -23.87
N GLY A 319 7.63 39.15 -24.00
CA GLY A 319 8.39 40.30 -24.48
C GLY A 319 9.48 40.82 -23.52
N LYS A 320 9.49 40.40 -22.28
CA LYS A 320 10.60 40.65 -21.31
C LYS A 320 11.70 39.58 -21.33
N LEU A 321 11.46 38.49 -22.04
CA LEU A 321 12.41 37.38 -22.18
C LEU A 321 13.22 37.44 -23.52
N THR A 322 12.84 38.34 -24.42
CA THR A 322 13.59 38.71 -25.63
C THR A 322 14.32 40.03 -25.42
#